data_ded4ad1b94dbf53b5b99411eecc889d8
#
_entry.id   ded4ad1b94dbf53b5b99411eecc889d8
#
_cell.length_a   1.000
_cell.length_b   1.000
_cell.length_c   1.000
_cell.angle_alpha   90.00
_cell.angle_beta   90.00
_cell.angle_gamma   90.00
#
_symmetry.space_group_name_H-M   'P 1'
#
loop_
_entity.id
_entity.type
_entity.pdbx_description
1 polymer ?
#
loop_
_entity_poly.entity_id
_entity_poly.type
_entity_poly.pdbx_seq_one_letter_code
_entity_poly.pdbx_strand_id
1 'polypeptide(L)'
;MCVIVTAVPGAMPEPADLLAMSEANPDGGGVSWWDGKRLRVFKNVDGLKVVGYIYSHWDRLKYAPCLIHFRLATHGAVAPENCHPFRTERGYVAHNGIAYDFEDGPYESDTKNMVRAWIDSGYDNRILSGQGSVALITPHGCLKWLEGEPVLLERGVMVSNTYWQL
;
A
#
# COMPACT_ATOMS: atom_id res chain seq x y z
N MET A 1 11.11 7.68 -0.60
CA MET A 1 9.73 7.72 -1.15
C MET A 1 9.13 6.32 -1.02
N CYS A 2 7.94 6.20 -0.46
CA CYS A 2 7.27 4.91 -0.28
C CYS A 2 7.10 4.14 -1.60
N VAL A 3 6.77 2.86 -1.51
CA VAL A 3 6.38 2.07 -2.68
C VAL A 3 5.08 1.33 -2.40
N ILE A 4 4.16 1.39 -3.39
CA ILE A 4 2.95 0.57 -3.44
C ILE A 4 3.17 -0.53 -4.48
N VAL A 5 2.72 -1.72 -4.17
CA VAL A 5 2.72 -2.87 -5.09
C VAL A 5 1.31 -3.44 -5.18
N THR A 6 0.82 -3.68 -6.38
CA THR A 6 -0.35 -4.52 -6.63
C THR A 6 0.08 -5.76 -7.41
N ALA A 7 -0.34 -6.92 -6.94
CA ALA A 7 -0.06 -8.20 -7.59
C ALA A 7 -1.37 -8.97 -7.81
N VAL A 8 -1.67 -9.28 -9.06
CA VAL A 8 -2.83 -10.11 -9.41
C VAL A 8 -2.57 -11.59 -9.02
N PRO A 9 -3.62 -12.43 -8.89
CA PRO A 9 -3.42 -13.84 -8.60
C PRO A 9 -2.44 -14.51 -9.55
N GLY A 10 -1.47 -15.24 -9.01
CA GLY A 10 -0.41 -15.89 -9.77
C GLY A 10 0.80 -15.00 -10.09
N ALA A 11 0.74 -13.73 -9.71
CA ALA A 11 1.85 -12.81 -9.85
C ALA A 11 2.28 -12.30 -8.47
N MET A 12 3.57 -12.28 -8.20
CA MET A 12 4.14 -11.75 -6.96
C MET A 12 5.52 -11.22 -7.29
N PRO A 13 5.94 -10.07 -6.75
CA PRO A 13 7.32 -9.62 -6.94
C PRO A 13 8.31 -10.70 -6.54
N GLU A 14 9.42 -10.75 -7.23
CA GLU A 14 10.52 -11.62 -6.83
C GLU A 14 10.94 -11.33 -5.36
N PRO A 15 11.33 -12.35 -4.59
CA PRO A 15 11.77 -12.16 -3.21
C PRO A 15 12.86 -11.08 -3.04
N ALA A 16 13.79 -11.00 -3.97
CA ALA A 16 14.83 -9.98 -3.96
C ALA A 16 14.28 -8.56 -4.11
N ASP A 17 13.24 -8.38 -4.92
CA ASP A 17 12.58 -7.08 -5.10
C ASP A 17 11.83 -6.66 -3.84
N LEU A 18 11.10 -7.58 -3.19
CA LEU A 18 10.43 -7.30 -1.92
C LEU A 18 11.43 -6.85 -0.84
N LEU A 19 12.58 -7.51 -0.78
CA LEU A 19 13.64 -7.15 0.15
C LEU A 19 14.19 -5.75 -0.17
N ALA A 20 14.52 -5.48 -1.43
CA ALA A 20 15.03 -4.17 -1.87
C ALA A 20 14.03 -3.04 -1.59
N MET A 21 12.73 -3.27 -1.81
CA MET A 21 11.67 -2.31 -1.49
C MET A 21 11.64 -1.99 0.01
N SER A 22 11.75 -3.01 0.88
CA SER A 22 11.74 -2.83 2.32
C SER A 22 13.00 -2.15 2.84
N GLU A 23 14.15 -2.40 2.24
CA GLU A 23 15.43 -1.75 2.61
C GLU A 23 15.44 -0.27 2.20
N ALA A 24 14.90 0.06 1.03
CA ALA A 24 14.78 1.44 0.57
C ALA A 24 13.72 2.24 1.35
N ASN A 25 12.76 1.57 1.96
CA ASN A 25 11.64 2.18 2.69
C ASN A 25 11.44 1.47 4.05
N PRO A 26 12.34 1.72 5.03
CA PRO A 26 12.44 0.90 6.24
C PRO A 26 11.47 1.26 7.35
N ASP A 27 10.67 2.31 7.21
CA ASP A 27 9.86 2.89 8.31
C ASP A 27 8.51 2.20 8.50
N GLY A 28 8.41 0.96 8.05
CA GLY A 28 7.24 0.13 8.20
C GLY A 28 6.64 -0.30 6.87
N GLY A 29 5.63 -1.13 6.95
CA GLY A 29 4.92 -1.63 5.79
C GLY A 29 3.71 -2.45 6.13
N GLY A 30 3.10 -3.00 5.10
CA GLY A 30 1.96 -3.88 5.25
C GLY A 30 1.57 -4.57 3.96
N VAL A 31 0.79 -5.60 4.11
CA VAL A 31 0.18 -6.35 3.02
C VAL A 31 -1.28 -6.63 3.35
N SER A 32 -2.14 -6.38 2.38
CA SER A 32 -3.53 -6.85 2.41
C SER A 32 -3.76 -7.78 1.22
N TRP A 33 -4.42 -8.89 1.45
CA TRP A 33 -4.63 -9.93 0.45
C TRP A 33 -5.96 -10.64 0.65
N TRP A 34 -6.52 -11.15 -0.43
CA TRP A 34 -7.78 -11.87 -0.44
C TRP A 34 -7.53 -13.38 -0.29
N ASP A 35 -8.05 -13.97 0.78
CA ASP A 35 -7.81 -15.39 1.09
C ASP A 35 -8.87 -16.34 0.50
N GLY A 36 -9.77 -15.81 -0.34
CA GLY A 36 -10.90 -16.54 -0.91
C GLY A 36 -12.20 -16.35 -0.15
N LYS A 37 -12.15 -15.77 1.05
CA LYS A 37 -13.32 -15.48 1.91
C LYS A 37 -13.36 -14.04 2.39
N ARG A 38 -12.21 -13.48 2.75
CA ARG A 38 -12.08 -12.13 3.31
C ARG A 38 -10.69 -11.55 3.03
N LEU A 39 -10.56 -10.26 3.22
CA LEU A 39 -9.27 -9.60 3.25
C LEU A 39 -8.54 -9.93 4.53
N ARG A 40 -7.28 -10.34 4.38
CA ARG A 40 -6.30 -10.45 5.45
C ARG A 40 -5.38 -9.26 5.38
N VAL A 41 -4.86 -8.85 6.53
CA VAL A 41 -3.89 -7.75 6.62
C VAL A 41 -2.83 -8.07 7.65
N PHE A 42 -1.58 -7.74 7.32
CA PHE A 42 -0.47 -7.71 8.26
C PHE A 42 0.28 -6.40 8.08
N LYS A 43 0.56 -5.71 9.17
CA LYS A 43 1.32 -4.46 9.20
C LYS A 43 2.35 -4.48 10.31
N ASN A 44 3.51 -3.88 10.07
CA ASN A 44 4.57 -3.76 11.07
C ASN A 44 5.41 -2.51 10.76
N VAL A 45 5.94 -1.88 11.80
CA VAL A 45 6.89 -0.76 11.69
C VAL A 45 8.25 -1.19 11.13
N ASP A 46 8.54 -2.48 11.15
CA ASP A 46 9.71 -3.08 10.52
C ASP A 46 9.32 -3.73 9.20
N GLY A 47 9.73 -3.12 8.08
CA GLY A 47 9.43 -3.64 6.74
C GLY A 47 9.95 -5.07 6.51
N LEU A 48 11.05 -5.46 7.14
CA LEU A 48 11.57 -6.84 7.05
C LEU A 48 10.61 -7.86 7.64
N LYS A 49 9.85 -7.50 8.68
CA LYS A 49 8.81 -8.38 9.23
C LYS A 49 7.64 -8.56 8.27
N VAL A 50 7.33 -7.54 7.47
CA VAL A 50 6.33 -7.68 6.40
C VAL A 50 6.82 -8.64 5.32
N VAL A 51 8.08 -8.52 4.90
CA VAL A 51 8.71 -9.47 3.97
C VAL A 51 8.69 -10.89 4.54
N GLY A 52 9.04 -11.05 5.81
CA GLY A 52 8.99 -12.34 6.51
C GLY A 52 7.59 -12.95 6.57
N TYR A 53 6.57 -12.12 6.79
CA TYR A 53 5.16 -12.56 6.74
C TYR A 53 4.81 -13.07 5.33
N ILE A 54 5.17 -12.31 4.28
CA ILE A 54 4.92 -12.70 2.89
C ILE A 54 5.59 -14.04 2.58
N TYR A 55 6.84 -14.23 3.00
CA TYR A 55 7.56 -15.49 2.77
C TYR A 55 6.95 -16.66 3.52
N SER A 56 6.53 -16.47 4.77
CA SER A 56 5.91 -17.53 5.57
C SER A 56 4.53 -17.94 5.04
N HIS A 57 3.87 -17.07 4.26
CA HIS A 57 2.57 -17.32 3.64
C HIS A 57 2.66 -17.42 2.10
N TRP A 58 3.86 -17.65 1.57
CA TRP A 58 4.13 -17.63 0.13
C TRP A 58 3.21 -18.53 -0.69
N ASP A 59 2.96 -19.75 -0.21
CA ASP A 59 2.11 -20.72 -0.90
C ASP A 59 0.66 -20.26 -1.09
N ARG A 60 0.21 -19.32 -0.28
CA ARG A 60 -1.13 -18.72 -0.38
C ARG A 60 -1.09 -17.38 -1.09
N LEU A 61 -0.17 -16.51 -0.70
CA LEU A 61 -0.07 -15.14 -1.22
C LEU A 61 0.25 -15.09 -2.71
N LYS A 62 1.08 -15.98 -3.22
CA LYS A 62 1.41 -16.01 -4.65
C LYS A 62 0.21 -16.29 -5.57
N TYR A 63 -0.88 -16.84 -5.04
CA TYR A 63 -2.13 -17.09 -5.78
C TYR A 63 -3.25 -16.13 -5.44
N ALA A 64 -3.01 -15.20 -4.56
CA ALA A 64 -3.99 -14.23 -4.09
C ALA A 64 -3.75 -12.84 -4.70
N PRO A 65 -4.79 -12.02 -4.91
CA PRO A 65 -4.58 -10.60 -5.15
C PRO A 65 -4.02 -9.94 -3.89
N CYS A 66 -2.96 -9.16 -4.05
CA CYS A 66 -2.24 -8.52 -2.95
C CYS A 66 -2.04 -7.02 -3.20
N LEU A 67 -2.19 -6.24 -2.13
CA LEU A 67 -1.77 -4.85 -2.03
C LEU A 67 -0.68 -4.76 -0.97
N ILE A 68 0.52 -4.34 -1.37
CA ILE A 68 1.70 -4.26 -0.50
C ILE A 68 2.16 -2.80 -0.46
N HIS A 69 2.67 -2.38 0.69
CA HIS A 69 3.25 -1.05 0.87
C HIS A 69 4.48 -1.11 1.77
N PHE A 70 5.54 -0.41 1.38
CA PHE A 70 6.70 -0.13 2.23
C PHE A 70 6.85 1.38 2.40
N ARG A 71 7.00 1.81 3.65
CA ARG A 71 6.95 3.21 4.04
C ARG A 71 8.33 3.80 4.22
N LEU A 72 8.52 5.00 3.66
CA LEU A 72 9.55 5.94 4.08
C LEU A 72 8.81 7.15 4.66
N ALA A 73 8.94 7.36 5.96
CA ALA A 73 8.17 8.38 6.66
C ALA A 73 8.60 9.79 6.26
N THR A 74 7.64 10.58 5.80
CA THR A 74 7.80 12.01 5.51
C THR A 74 6.92 12.84 6.45
N HIS A 75 5.74 12.33 6.80
CA HIS A 75 4.77 12.92 7.70
C HIS A 75 4.28 11.86 8.69
N GLY A 76 4.14 12.27 9.94
CA GLY A 76 3.75 11.39 11.04
C GLY A 76 4.89 10.49 11.55
N ALA A 77 4.74 10.01 12.77
CA ALA A 77 5.73 9.17 13.43
C ALA A 77 5.88 7.80 12.75
N VAL A 78 7.04 7.16 12.96
CA VAL A 78 7.22 5.73 12.67
C VAL A 78 6.48 4.95 13.75
N ALA A 79 5.23 4.61 13.49
CA ALA A 79 4.31 3.99 14.43
C ALA A 79 3.35 3.04 13.70
N PRO A 80 2.84 1.98 14.39
CA PRO A 80 1.96 1.00 13.75
C PRO A 80 0.72 1.61 13.10
N GLU A 81 0.13 2.62 13.72
CA GLU A 81 -1.05 3.33 13.22
C GLU A 81 -0.81 4.11 11.93
N ASN A 82 0.43 4.36 11.55
CA ASN A 82 0.81 5.03 10.31
C ASN A 82 1.28 4.07 9.21
N CYS A 83 1.33 2.77 9.48
CA CYS A 83 1.63 1.77 8.47
C CYS A 83 0.43 1.57 7.54
N HIS A 84 0.70 1.58 6.23
CA HIS A 84 -0.28 1.24 5.21
C HIS A 84 -0.38 -0.29 5.02
N PRO A 85 -1.47 -0.80 4.42
CA PRO A 85 -2.65 -0.09 3.96
C PRO A 85 -3.64 0.21 5.08
N PHE A 86 -4.53 1.18 4.84
CA PHE A 86 -5.57 1.59 5.80
C PHE A 86 -6.92 0.99 5.45
N ARG A 87 -7.65 0.56 6.49
CA ARG A 87 -8.98 -0.03 6.34
C ARG A 87 -10.03 1.06 6.07
N THR A 88 -10.90 0.79 5.09
CA THR A 88 -12.13 1.54 4.81
C THR A 88 -13.27 0.55 4.52
N GLU A 89 -14.50 1.03 4.37
CA GLU A 89 -15.61 0.20 3.90
C GLU A 89 -15.46 -0.24 2.44
N ARG A 90 -14.61 0.46 1.66
CA ARG A 90 -14.29 0.12 0.27
C ARG A 90 -13.13 -0.86 0.12
N GLY A 91 -12.52 -1.27 1.23
CA GLY A 91 -11.37 -2.14 1.28
C GLY A 91 -10.16 -1.47 1.92
N TYR A 92 -8.98 -1.98 1.64
CA TYR A 92 -7.73 -1.41 2.12
C TYR A 92 -7.10 -0.49 1.07
N VAL A 93 -6.64 0.67 1.52
CA VAL A 93 -6.06 1.72 0.67
C VAL A 93 -4.63 2.02 1.07
N ALA A 94 -3.74 2.16 0.09
CA ALA A 94 -2.35 2.58 0.27
C ALA A 94 -2.06 3.84 -0.55
N HIS A 95 -1.19 4.68 -0.01
CA HIS A 95 -0.79 5.95 -0.62
C HIS A 95 0.74 6.05 -0.69
N ASN A 96 1.24 6.60 -1.78
CA ASN A 96 2.63 6.99 -1.96
C ASN A 96 2.72 8.41 -2.50
N GLY A 97 3.40 9.27 -1.77
CA GLY A 97 3.55 10.69 -2.06
C GLY A 97 3.27 11.53 -0.83
N ILE A 98 3.16 12.81 -1.03
CA ILE A 98 2.72 13.77 -0.03
C ILE A 98 1.34 14.29 -0.44
N ALA A 99 0.36 14.12 0.42
CA ALA A 99 -0.97 14.66 0.22
C ALA A 99 -0.99 16.13 0.67
N TYR A 100 -0.44 17.03 -0.16
CA TYR A 100 -0.21 18.44 0.18
C TYR A 100 -1.46 19.17 0.65
N ASP A 101 -2.62 18.86 0.10
CA ASP A 101 -3.88 19.49 0.48
C ASP A 101 -4.38 19.02 1.87
N PHE A 102 -3.71 18.01 2.44
CA PHE A 102 -4.11 17.33 3.68
C PHE A 102 -3.02 17.32 4.75
N GLU A 103 -1.97 18.11 4.59
CA GLU A 103 -0.91 18.22 5.60
C GLU A 103 -1.45 18.81 6.91
N ASP A 104 -2.42 19.72 6.83
CA ASP A 104 -3.12 20.30 7.98
C ASP A 104 -4.42 19.51 8.23
N GLY A 105 -4.48 18.79 9.34
CA GLY A 105 -5.66 18.00 9.70
C GLY A 105 -5.54 17.42 11.11
N PRO A 106 -6.54 16.64 11.56
CA PRO A 106 -6.56 16.09 12.92
C PRO A 106 -5.51 15.00 13.17
N TYR A 107 -4.93 14.43 12.11
CA TYR A 107 -3.88 13.42 12.22
C TYR A 107 -2.53 14.00 11.80
N GLU A 108 -1.45 13.47 12.37
CA GLU A 108 -0.09 13.80 11.96
C GLU A 108 0.22 13.29 10.53
N SER A 109 -0.42 12.22 10.11
CA SER A 109 -0.27 11.65 8.78
C SER A 109 -1.19 12.37 7.79
N ASP A 110 -0.58 12.99 6.78
CA ASP A 110 -1.28 13.58 5.63
C ASP A 110 -2.17 12.55 4.92
N THR A 111 -1.68 11.31 4.79
CA THR A 111 -2.45 10.20 4.21
C THR A 111 -3.71 9.91 5.00
N LYS A 112 -3.65 9.87 6.32
CA LYS A 112 -4.85 9.64 7.16
C LYS A 112 -5.87 10.76 7.00
N ASN A 113 -5.42 11.99 6.93
CA ASN A 113 -6.28 13.14 6.68
C ASN A 113 -6.96 13.05 5.31
N MET A 114 -6.19 12.68 4.28
CA MET A 114 -6.72 12.46 2.93
C MET A 114 -7.75 11.32 2.88
N VAL A 115 -7.41 10.17 3.47
CA VAL A 115 -8.33 9.02 3.52
C VAL A 115 -9.62 9.37 4.26
N ARG A 116 -9.53 10.13 5.35
CA ARG A 116 -10.70 10.60 6.08
C ARG A 116 -11.56 11.50 5.21
N ALA A 117 -10.97 12.47 4.51
CA ALA A 117 -11.69 13.35 3.59
C ALA A 117 -12.35 12.55 2.45
N TRP A 118 -11.66 11.53 1.90
CA TRP A 118 -12.20 10.64 0.89
C TRP A 118 -13.43 9.88 1.40
N ILE A 119 -13.38 9.32 2.60
CA ILE A 119 -14.52 8.66 3.25
C ILE A 119 -15.67 9.66 3.47
N ASP A 120 -15.40 10.82 4.04
CA ASP A 120 -16.40 11.84 4.38
C ASP A 120 -17.10 12.42 3.13
N SER A 121 -16.41 12.42 1.99
CA SER A 121 -16.97 12.83 0.69
C SER A 121 -17.89 11.77 0.04
N GLY A 122 -18.07 10.61 0.66
CA GLY A 122 -18.76 9.47 0.04
C GLY A 122 -17.89 8.75 -0.99
N TYR A 123 -16.57 8.72 -0.76
CA TYR A 123 -15.57 8.07 -1.64
C TYR A 123 -15.45 8.73 -3.02
N ASP A 124 -15.49 10.06 -3.04
CA ASP A 124 -15.26 10.84 -4.26
C ASP A 124 -13.76 10.85 -4.59
N ASN A 125 -13.38 10.16 -5.67
CA ASN A 125 -11.99 10.05 -6.09
C ASN A 125 -11.35 11.39 -6.51
N ARG A 126 -12.14 12.44 -6.77
CA ARG A 126 -11.62 13.78 -7.02
C ARG A 126 -10.83 14.34 -5.83
N ILE A 127 -11.14 13.88 -4.62
CA ILE A 127 -10.37 14.20 -3.40
C ILE A 127 -8.90 13.77 -3.52
N LEU A 128 -8.64 12.67 -4.22
CA LEU A 128 -7.31 12.08 -4.37
C LEU A 128 -6.47 12.71 -5.48
N SER A 129 -7.11 13.53 -6.34
CA SER A 129 -6.46 14.09 -7.52
C SER A 129 -5.25 14.95 -7.18
N GLY A 130 -4.10 14.63 -7.77
CA GLY A 130 -2.85 15.35 -7.55
C GLY A 130 -2.15 15.07 -6.22
N GLN A 131 -2.63 14.11 -5.43
CA GLN A 131 -2.11 13.83 -4.09
C GLN A 131 -1.07 12.67 -4.07
N GLY A 132 -0.55 12.28 -5.21
CA GLY A 132 0.36 11.14 -5.34
C GLY A 132 -0.32 9.90 -5.91
N SER A 133 0.22 8.71 -5.61
CA SER A 133 -0.36 7.44 -6.05
C SER A 133 -1.22 6.83 -4.96
N VAL A 134 -2.41 6.35 -5.34
CA VAL A 134 -3.35 5.69 -4.41
C VAL A 134 -3.84 4.41 -5.04
N ALA A 135 -3.70 3.30 -4.33
CA ALA A 135 -4.20 1.99 -4.75
C ALA A 135 -5.10 1.36 -3.69
N LEU A 136 -6.02 0.54 -4.14
CA LEU A 136 -7.06 -0.08 -3.33
C LEU A 136 -7.15 -1.57 -3.64
N ILE A 137 -7.33 -2.40 -2.60
CA ILE A 137 -7.86 -3.75 -2.72
C ILE A 137 -9.27 -3.76 -2.13
N THR A 138 -10.26 -4.10 -2.94
CA THR A 138 -11.67 -4.11 -2.52
C THR A 138 -11.97 -5.27 -1.57
N PRO A 139 -13.11 -5.25 -0.85
CA PRO A 139 -13.49 -6.33 0.06
C PRO A 139 -13.62 -7.72 -0.59
N HIS A 140 -13.71 -7.77 -1.92
CA HIS A 140 -13.75 -9.02 -2.68
C HIS A 140 -12.45 -9.30 -3.47
N GLY A 141 -11.39 -8.56 -3.16
CA GLY A 141 -10.07 -8.80 -3.71
C GLY A 141 -9.79 -8.21 -5.10
N CYS A 142 -10.58 -7.23 -5.56
CA CYS A 142 -10.24 -6.48 -6.78
C CYS A 142 -9.19 -5.41 -6.48
N LEU A 143 -8.18 -5.33 -7.34
CA LEU A 143 -7.12 -4.33 -7.24
C LEU A 143 -7.45 -3.14 -8.15
N LYS A 144 -7.32 -1.93 -7.63
CA LYS A 144 -7.58 -0.68 -8.36
C LYS A 144 -6.54 0.37 -8.04
N TRP A 145 -6.06 1.06 -9.05
CA TRP A 145 -5.31 2.30 -8.91
C TRP A 145 -6.28 3.46 -9.04
N LEU A 146 -6.49 4.19 -7.93
CA LEU A 146 -7.46 5.29 -7.86
C LEU A 146 -6.87 6.61 -8.30
N GLU A 147 -5.56 6.78 -8.16
CA GLU A 147 -4.79 7.96 -8.57
C GLU A 147 -3.35 7.54 -8.87
N GLY A 148 -2.71 8.30 -9.77
CA GLY A 148 -1.34 8.04 -10.20
C GLY A 148 -1.25 7.03 -11.34
N GLU A 149 -0.07 6.96 -11.95
CA GLU A 149 0.24 6.05 -13.06
C GLU A 149 1.23 4.99 -12.58
N PRO A 150 0.78 3.76 -12.31
CA PRO A 150 1.68 2.71 -11.89
C PRO A 150 2.59 2.26 -13.04
N VAL A 151 3.77 1.76 -12.66
CA VAL A 151 4.75 1.18 -13.57
C VAL A 151 4.59 -0.34 -13.57
N LEU A 152 4.60 -0.95 -14.74
CA LEU A 152 4.65 -2.41 -14.86
C LEU A 152 6.06 -2.90 -14.47
N LEU A 153 6.16 -3.65 -13.38
CA LEU A 153 7.41 -4.26 -12.95
C LEU A 153 7.66 -5.58 -13.69
N GLU A 154 6.65 -6.43 -13.68
CA GLU A 154 6.61 -7.70 -14.36
C GLU A 154 5.15 -8.11 -14.60
N ARG A 155 4.92 -9.19 -15.31
CA ARG A 155 3.55 -9.62 -15.63
C ARG A 155 2.67 -9.75 -14.38
N GLY A 156 1.61 -8.94 -14.31
CA GLY A 156 0.65 -8.95 -13.22
C GLY A 156 1.09 -8.20 -11.96
N VAL A 157 2.29 -7.57 -11.98
CA VAL A 157 2.81 -6.78 -10.85
C VAL A 157 2.99 -5.34 -11.28
N MET A 158 2.28 -4.42 -10.60
CA MET A 158 2.40 -2.99 -10.81
C MET A 158 3.00 -2.35 -9.55
N VAL A 159 3.84 -1.34 -9.74
CA VAL A 159 4.46 -0.57 -8.65
C VAL A 159 4.26 0.92 -8.84
N SER A 160 4.20 1.68 -7.75
CA SER A 160 4.07 3.14 -7.82
C SER A 160 5.33 3.83 -8.32
N ASN A 161 6.49 3.23 -8.12
CA ASN A 161 7.78 3.72 -8.60
C ASN A 161 8.85 2.61 -8.55
N THR A 162 10.04 2.92 -9.10
CA THR A 162 11.18 2.00 -9.17
C THR A 162 12.45 2.55 -8.49
N TYR A 163 12.33 3.58 -7.66
CA TYR A 163 13.49 4.20 -6.99
C TYR A 163 14.24 3.26 -6.02
N TRP A 164 13.60 2.18 -5.61
CA TRP A 164 14.17 1.13 -4.77
C TRP A 164 15.11 0.18 -5.52
N GLN A 165 15.17 0.25 -6.84
CA GLN A 165 16.03 -0.60 -7.69
C GLN A 165 17.48 -0.12 -7.78
N LEU A 166 17.85 0.89 -7.06
CA LEU A 166 19.21 1.48 -7.12
C LEU A 166 20.27 0.60 -6.48
#